data_449a4b8265efac599747d5a7ae49d83f
#
_entry.id   449a4b8265efac599747d5a7ae49d83f
#
_cell.length_a   1.000
_cell.length_b   1.000
_cell.length_c   1.000
_cell.angle_alpha   90.00
_cell.angle_beta   90.00
_cell.angle_gamma   90.00
#
_symmetry.space_group_name_H-M   'P 1'
#
loop_
_entity.id
_entity.type
_entity.pdbx_description
1 polymer ?
#
loop_
_entity_poly.entity_id
_entity_poly.type
_entity_poly.pdbx_seq_one_letter_code
_entity_poly.pdbx_strand_id
1 'polypeptide(L)'
;MSDNNILKIGTRASPLALWQAYEAKKLLLNAEIIKIKTTGDKVTDQPLSAIGGKGLFTKEIDKELINKRIDLAVHSLKDIPTTIPEEFNLSFILPRGAPEDILISQNNSKNIYSLPIKSTIGTSSPRRYAQIKRIRPDIKILPIRGNINTRLDKVKNKEVTAIILALAGINRLKIEIPYSILDYEECMPAASQGIIGITYLKSNIKVQTILSKLININTQYQAIGERAVLNVINGDCHSPIAVTSSIISNRISISAKIFSFDGKNMIEQCKTDITENAEMLGKDIGNNLIKMGALELLKL
;
A
#
# COMPACT_ATOMS: atom_id res chain seq x y z
N MET A 1 14.82 13.48 -37.16
CA MET A 1 15.32 12.15 -36.67
C MET A 1 14.61 11.85 -35.38
N SER A 2 13.64 10.96 -35.39
CA SER A 2 12.90 10.56 -34.19
C SER A 2 13.85 9.71 -33.34
N ASP A 3 14.34 10.26 -32.25
CA ASP A 3 15.00 9.50 -31.20
C ASP A 3 14.00 8.45 -30.69
N ASN A 4 14.11 7.25 -31.22
CA ASN A 4 13.33 6.07 -30.87
C ASN A 4 13.83 5.52 -29.52
N ASN A 5 13.93 6.41 -28.50
CA ASN A 5 14.48 6.06 -27.22
C ASN A 5 13.41 5.34 -26.42
N ILE A 6 13.53 4.02 -26.32
CA ILE A 6 12.65 3.14 -25.56
C ILE A 6 12.74 3.52 -24.07
N LEU A 7 11.60 3.83 -23.43
CA LEU A 7 11.53 4.11 -21.99
C LEU A 7 11.80 2.84 -21.17
N LYS A 8 12.72 2.93 -20.23
CA LYS A 8 13.07 1.82 -19.32
C LYS A 8 12.28 1.91 -18.02
N ILE A 9 11.38 0.95 -17.81
CA ILE A 9 10.54 0.84 -16.62
C ILE A 9 11.21 -0.10 -15.64
N GLY A 10 11.69 0.41 -14.52
CA GLY A 10 12.18 -0.41 -13.41
C GLY A 10 11.06 -0.95 -12.55
N THR A 11 11.15 -2.21 -12.12
CA THR A 11 10.20 -2.81 -11.17
C THR A 11 10.81 -4.05 -10.51
N ARG A 12 10.22 -4.47 -9.38
CA ARG A 12 10.58 -5.74 -8.73
C ARG A 12 10.21 -6.95 -9.61
N ALA A 13 10.87 -8.07 -9.38
CA ALA A 13 10.63 -9.30 -10.15
C ALA A 13 9.41 -10.11 -9.68
N SER A 14 8.69 -9.68 -8.63
CA SER A 14 7.51 -10.42 -8.14
C SER A 14 6.35 -10.38 -9.15
N PRO A 15 5.50 -11.44 -9.22
CA PRO A 15 4.38 -11.48 -10.17
C PRO A 15 3.48 -10.24 -10.11
N LEU A 16 3.16 -9.74 -8.90
CA LEU A 16 2.33 -8.55 -8.72
C LEU A 16 3.02 -7.28 -9.22
N ALA A 17 4.31 -7.10 -8.93
CA ALA A 17 5.06 -5.93 -9.39
C ALA A 17 5.20 -5.93 -10.92
N LEU A 18 5.44 -7.09 -11.52
CA LEU A 18 5.48 -7.24 -12.98
C LEU A 18 4.12 -6.91 -13.62
N TRP A 19 3.02 -7.39 -13.05
CA TRP A 19 1.68 -7.05 -13.53
C TRP A 19 1.47 -5.53 -13.53
N GLN A 20 1.85 -4.86 -12.45
CA GLN A 20 1.74 -3.40 -12.32
C GLN A 20 2.57 -2.65 -13.37
N ALA A 21 3.79 -3.11 -13.62
CA ALA A 21 4.67 -2.55 -14.63
C ALA A 21 4.13 -2.78 -16.05
N TYR A 22 3.53 -3.94 -16.32
CA TYR A 22 2.90 -4.21 -17.61
C TYR A 22 1.67 -3.32 -17.84
N GLU A 23 0.85 -3.05 -16.83
CA GLU A 23 -0.28 -2.13 -16.97
C GLU A 23 0.19 -0.69 -17.25
N ALA A 24 1.23 -0.23 -16.55
CA ALA A 24 1.82 1.08 -16.84
C ALA A 24 2.43 1.12 -18.26
N LYS A 25 3.10 0.05 -18.68
CA LYS A 25 3.68 -0.06 -20.04
C LYS A 25 2.63 0.07 -21.14
N LYS A 26 1.41 -0.45 -20.96
CA LYS A 26 0.35 -0.33 -21.97
C LYS A 26 -0.01 1.12 -22.30
N LEU A 27 0.15 2.04 -21.33
CA LEU A 27 -0.08 3.47 -21.53
C LEU A 27 1.14 4.21 -22.07
N LEU A 28 2.33 3.62 -21.90
CA LEU A 28 3.62 4.18 -22.31
C LEU A 28 4.06 3.52 -23.64
N LEU A 29 3.64 4.07 -24.75
CA LEU A 29 3.65 3.46 -26.10
C LEU A 29 4.99 2.82 -26.55
N ASN A 30 6.15 3.23 -26.01
CA ASN A 30 7.44 2.66 -26.37
C ASN A 30 8.29 2.46 -25.11
N ALA A 31 8.06 1.34 -24.42
CA ALA A 31 8.73 1.06 -23.15
C ALA A 31 9.15 -0.41 -23.00
N GLU A 32 10.23 -0.65 -22.26
CA GLU A 32 10.68 -1.99 -21.85
C GLU A 32 10.70 -2.12 -20.34
N ILE A 33 10.60 -3.33 -19.82
CA ILE A 33 10.58 -3.59 -18.38
C ILE A 33 11.92 -4.17 -17.94
N ILE A 34 12.55 -3.48 -16.97
CA ILE A 34 13.80 -3.89 -16.33
C ILE A 34 13.46 -4.45 -14.93
N LYS A 35 13.73 -5.74 -14.72
CA LYS A 35 13.51 -6.42 -13.44
C LYS A 35 14.67 -6.15 -12.50
N ILE A 36 14.39 -5.63 -11.31
CA ILE A 36 15.38 -5.29 -10.28
C ILE A 36 15.11 -6.13 -9.04
N LYS A 37 16.15 -6.79 -8.52
CA LYS A 37 16.06 -7.55 -7.27
C LYS A 37 16.35 -6.61 -6.09
N THR A 38 15.41 -6.52 -5.14
CA THR A 38 15.56 -5.68 -3.95
C THR A 38 15.99 -6.50 -2.73
N THR A 39 16.52 -5.82 -1.71
CA THR A 39 16.86 -6.45 -0.42
C THR A 39 15.64 -7.08 0.23
N GLY A 40 14.47 -6.44 0.14
CA GLY A 40 13.22 -6.99 0.66
C GLY A 40 12.76 -8.29 -0.03
N ASP A 41 13.23 -8.56 -1.27
CA ASP A 41 12.96 -9.80 -1.98
C ASP A 41 13.94 -10.93 -1.58
N LYS A 42 15.16 -10.58 -1.11
CA LYS A 42 16.22 -11.55 -0.77
C LYS A 42 16.07 -12.12 0.65
N VAL A 43 15.66 -11.29 1.60
CA VAL A 43 15.56 -11.67 3.01
C VAL A 43 14.12 -12.06 3.34
N THR A 44 13.85 -13.35 3.51
CA THR A 44 12.51 -13.91 3.76
C THR A 44 12.31 -14.42 5.19
N ASP A 45 13.38 -14.61 5.94
CA ASP A 45 13.44 -15.37 7.21
C ASP A 45 13.38 -14.47 8.45
N GLN A 46 13.48 -13.14 8.30
CA GLN A 46 13.44 -12.19 9.41
C GLN A 46 12.29 -11.20 9.27
N PRO A 47 11.69 -10.70 10.37
CA PRO A 47 10.68 -9.64 10.30
C PRO A 47 11.22 -8.39 9.58
N LEU A 48 10.37 -7.68 8.82
CA LEU A 48 10.78 -6.44 8.13
C LEU A 48 11.34 -5.38 9.10
N SER A 49 10.81 -5.34 10.32
CA SER A 49 11.29 -4.47 11.40
C SER A 49 12.72 -4.80 11.85
N ALA A 50 13.15 -6.05 11.74
CA ALA A 50 14.50 -6.49 12.13
C ALA A 50 15.53 -6.24 11.03
N ILE A 51 15.13 -6.17 9.76
CA ILE A 51 16.04 -5.93 8.63
C ILE A 51 16.44 -4.44 8.55
N GLY A 52 15.69 -3.57 9.22
CA GLY A 52 15.97 -2.15 9.43
C GLY A 52 15.90 -1.28 8.17
N GLY A 53 15.26 -0.12 8.28
CA GLY A 53 15.35 0.97 7.32
C GLY A 53 14.13 1.16 6.43
N LYS A 54 13.86 2.44 6.16
CA LYS A 54 12.88 2.89 5.15
C LYS A 54 13.38 2.47 3.77
N GLY A 55 12.45 2.07 2.89
CA GLY A 55 12.76 1.82 1.48
C GLY A 55 13.32 0.42 1.16
N LEU A 56 13.04 -0.62 1.94
CA LEU A 56 13.50 -2.01 1.68
C LEU A 56 13.13 -2.55 0.29
N PHE A 57 12.10 -1.99 -0.33
CA PHE A 57 11.61 -2.39 -1.65
C PHE A 57 11.88 -1.36 -2.74
N THR A 58 12.46 -0.18 -2.41
CA THR A 58 12.69 0.90 -3.37
C THR A 58 14.15 1.25 -3.55
N LYS A 59 15.00 1.07 -2.52
CA LYS A 59 16.39 1.55 -2.48
C LYS A 59 17.25 1.14 -3.69
N GLU A 60 17.16 -0.10 -4.14
CA GLU A 60 17.90 -0.57 -5.31
C GLU A 60 17.34 0.02 -6.60
N ILE A 61 16.02 0.18 -6.67
CA ILE A 61 15.32 0.78 -7.81
C ILE A 61 15.65 2.28 -7.90
N ASP A 62 15.67 2.97 -6.75
CA ASP A 62 16.05 4.38 -6.66
C ASP A 62 17.49 4.62 -7.16
N LYS A 63 18.42 3.69 -6.84
CA LYS A 63 19.80 3.73 -7.37
C LYS A 63 19.84 3.59 -8.89
N GLU A 64 19.00 2.73 -9.47
CA GLU A 64 18.95 2.55 -10.93
C GLU A 64 18.37 3.81 -11.61
N LEU A 65 17.41 4.53 -10.97
CA LEU A 65 16.93 5.83 -11.42
C LEU A 65 18.02 6.89 -11.37
N ILE A 66 18.74 7.01 -10.25
CA ILE A 66 19.83 7.98 -10.08
C ILE A 66 20.93 7.74 -11.11
N ASN A 67 21.29 6.47 -11.35
CA ASN A 67 22.28 6.07 -12.34
C ASN A 67 21.77 6.15 -13.80
N LYS A 68 20.52 6.59 -14.01
CA LYS A 68 19.88 6.69 -15.33
C LYS A 68 19.87 5.37 -16.13
N ARG A 69 19.89 4.23 -15.42
CA ARG A 69 19.75 2.89 -16.04
C ARG A 69 18.30 2.54 -16.33
N ILE A 70 17.38 3.18 -15.60
CA ILE A 70 15.95 3.20 -15.87
C ILE A 70 15.44 4.64 -15.90
N ASP A 71 14.35 4.89 -16.62
CA ASP A 71 13.76 6.23 -16.79
C ASP A 71 12.68 6.51 -15.74
N LEU A 72 11.95 5.48 -15.34
CA LEU A 72 10.89 5.52 -14.34
C LEU A 72 10.78 4.18 -13.63
N ALA A 73 10.17 4.17 -12.45
CA ALA A 73 9.95 2.97 -11.67
C ALA A 73 8.49 2.81 -11.25
N VAL A 74 7.98 1.58 -11.28
CA VAL A 74 6.58 1.25 -10.96
C VAL A 74 6.52 0.45 -9.65
N HIS A 75 5.66 0.91 -8.73
CA HIS A 75 5.51 0.36 -7.38
C HIS A 75 4.05 0.28 -6.94
N SER A 76 3.75 -0.60 -5.99
CA SER A 76 2.60 -0.41 -5.12
C SER A 76 2.85 0.82 -4.25
N LEU A 77 1.98 1.83 -4.30
CA LEU A 77 2.24 3.11 -3.63
C LEU A 77 2.40 2.97 -2.11
N LYS A 78 1.67 2.04 -1.48
CA LYS A 78 1.79 1.76 -0.04
C LYS A 78 3.17 1.25 0.40
N ASP A 79 4.00 0.78 -0.54
CA ASP A 79 5.35 0.28 -0.28
C ASP A 79 6.42 1.39 -0.48
N ILE A 80 6.04 2.54 -1.05
CA ILE A 80 6.90 3.73 -1.18
C ILE A 80 6.89 4.50 0.14
N PRO A 81 8.07 4.89 0.67
CA PRO A 81 8.16 5.74 1.85
C PRO A 81 7.26 6.97 1.76
N THR A 82 6.68 7.38 2.89
CA THR A 82 5.76 8.53 2.94
C THR A 82 6.46 9.80 2.46
N THR A 83 7.70 10.03 2.89
CA THR A 83 8.58 11.07 2.34
C THR A 83 9.50 10.43 1.31
N ILE A 84 9.45 10.89 0.07
CA ILE A 84 10.37 10.48 -0.99
C ILE A 84 11.56 11.45 -1.05
N PRO A 85 12.76 11.01 -1.51
CA PRO A 85 13.89 11.90 -1.73
C PRO A 85 13.55 13.05 -2.68
N GLU A 86 14.16 14.21 -2.44
CA GLU A 86 13.83 15.44 -3.16
C GLU A 86 14.09 15.38 -4.67
N GLU A 87 15.01 14.54 -5.11
CA GLU A 87 15.35 14.33 -6.51
C GLU A 87 14.26 13.62 -7.31
N PHE A 88 13.30 12.98 -6.65
CA PHE A 88 12.22 12.23 -7.32
C PHE A 88 10.90 12.98 -7.38
N ASN A 89 10.15 12.70 -8.42
CA ASN A 89 8.73 12.98 -8.54
C ASN A 89 7.93 11.68 -8.48
N LEU A 90 6.64 11.82 -8.14
CA LEU A 90 5.67 10.73 -8.06
C LEU A 90 4.48 11.04 -8.95
N SER A 91 4.05 10.09 -9.78
CA SER A 91 2.92 10.23 -10.69
C SER A 91 1.97 9.02 -10.62
N PHE A 92 0.72 9.23 -11.02
CA PHE A 92 -0.38 8.27 -10.92
C PHE A 92 -1.14 8.23 -12.26
N ILE A 93 -0.83 7.28 -13.12
CA ILE A 93 -1.42 7.19 -14.47
C ILE A 93 -2.49 6.10 -14.58
N LEU A 94 -2.66 5.29 -13.55
CA LEU A 94 -3.62 4.20 -13.52
C LEU A 94 -4.72 4.48 -12.50
N PRO A 95 -5.95 4.04 -12.75
CA PRO A 95 -7.01 4.12 -11.75
C PRO A 95 -6.67 3.28 -10.53
N ARG A 96 -7.14 3.72 -9.36
CA ARG A 96 -7.02 2.95 -8.11
C ARG A 96 -7.74 1.62 -8.25
N GLY A 97 -7.07 0.52 -7.90
CA GLY A 97 -7.73 -0.77 -7.70
C GLY A 97 -8.42 -0.83 -6.35
N ALA A 98 -9.19 -1.90 -6.12
CA ALA A 98 -9.92 -2.14 -4.87
C ALA A 98 -9.04 -1.92 -3.63
N PRO A 99 -9.40 -0.99 -2.74
CA PRO A 99 -8.58 -0.71 -1.54
C PRO A 99 -8.79 -1.70 -0.42
N GLU A 100 -9.88 -2.47 -0.42
CA GLU A 100 -10.31 -3.34 0.66
C GLU A 100 -9.28 -4.41 0.99
N ASP A 101 -9.30 -4.85 2.25
CA ASP A 101 -8.70 -6.09 2.69
C ASP A 101 -9.73 -7.24 2.57
N ILE A 102 -9.24 -8.44 2.36
CA ILE A 102 -10.06 -9.67 2.29
C ILE A 102 -9.57 -10.69 3.29
N LEU A 103 -10.51 -11.48 3.79
CA LEU A 103 -10.27 -12.66 4.60
C LEU A 103 -10.29 -13.91 3.71
N ILE A 104 -9.25 -14.72 3.79
CA ILE A 104 -9.18 -16.04 3.17
C ILE A 104 -8.98 -17.03 4.32
N SER A 105 -9.92 -17.95 4.51
CA SER A 105 -9.90 -18.90 5.62
C SER A 105 -10.20 -20.32 5.17
N GLN A 106 -9.75 -21.30 5.96
CA GLN A 106 -9.96 -22.73 5.68
C GLN A 106 -11.45 -23.12 5.59
N ASN A 107 -12.30 -22.47 6.36
CA ASN A 107 -13.73 -22.73 6.48
C ASN A 107 -14.62 -21.71 5.79
N ASN A 108 -14.06 -20.88 4.92
CA ASN A 108 -14.77 -19.81 4.19
C ASN A 108 -15.58 -18.89 5.12
N SER A 109 -15.02 -18.52 6.29
CA SER A 109 -15.65 -17.58 7.22
C SER A 109 -15.97 -16.27 6.52
N LYS A 110 -17.18 -15.74 6.75
CA LYS A 110 -17.69 -14.53 6.09
C LYS A 110 -17.02 -13.24 6.58
N ASN A 111 -16.49 -13.24 7.78
CA ASN A 111 -15.86 -12.08 8.43
C ASN A 111 -14.94 -12.55 9.58
N ILE A 112 -14.25 -11.62 10.23
CA ILE A 112 -13.34 -11.94 11.35
C ILE A 112 -14.12 -12.46 12.57
N TYR A 113 -15.35 -11.96 12.79
CA TYR A 113 -16.17 -12.37 13.93
C TYR A 113 -16.61 -13.84 13.83
N SER A 114 -16.84 -14.34 12.61
CA SER A 114 -17.28 -15.73 12.36
C SER A 114 -16.15 -16.75 12.38
N LEU A 115 -14.90 -16.34 12.58
CA LEU A 115 -13.79 -17.26 12.76
C LEU A 115 -13.95 -18.06 14.06
N PRO A 116 -13.63 -19.36 14.10
CA PRO A 116 -13.63 -20.15 15.32
C PRO A 116 -12.82 -19.51 16.46
N ILE A 117 -13.20 -19.80 17.69
CA ILE A 117 -12.46 -19.36 18.89
C ILE A 117 -11.02 -19.89 18.82
N LYS A 118 -10.04 -19.06 19.23
CA LYS A 118 -8.60 -19.37 19.18
C LYS A 118 -8.05 -19.61 17.77
N SER A 119 -8.72 -19.13 16.72
CA SER A 119 -8.19 -19.17 15.36
C SER A 119 -6.83 -18.49 15.29
N THR A 120 -6.04 -18.88 14.28
CA THR A 120 -4.77 -18.23 13.96
C THR A 120 -4.91 -17.42 12.67
N ILE A 121 -4.54 -16.13 12.69
CA ILE A 121 -4.48 -15.30 11.48
C ILE A 121 -3.02 -14.98 11.14
N GLY A 122 -2.65 -15.25 9.89
CA GLY A 122 -1.33 -14.92 9.36
C GLY A 122 -1.27 -13.47 8.86
N THR A 123 -0.48 -12.61 9.51
CA THR A 123 -0.14 -11.27 9.02
C THR A 123 1.11 -10.73 9.69
N SER A 124 1.92 -9.95 8.95
CA SER A 124 3.05 -9.16 9.49
C SER A 124 2.76 -7.67 9.49
N SER A 125 1.52 -7.25 9.20
CA SER A 125 1.13 -5.84 9.19
C SER A 125 0.68 -5.38 10.58
N PRO A 126 1.37 -4.39 11.20
CA PRO A 126 0.93 -3.82 12.48
C PRO A 126 -0.49 -3.26 12.43
N ARG A 127 -0.86 -2.65 11.31
CA ARG A 127 -2.22 -2.14 11.08
C ARG A 127 -3.28 -3.24 11.18
N ARG A 128 -3.06 -4.37 10.50
CA ARG A 128 -3.99 -5.51 10.56
C ARG A 128 -3.98 -6.14 11.95
N TYR A 129 -2.80 -6.29 12.54
CA TYR A 129 -2.64 -6.81 13.89
C TYR A 129 -3.50 -6.05 14.88
N ALA A 130 -3.35 -4.72 14.94
CA ALA A 130 -4.07 -3.89 15.90
C ALA A 130 -5.59 -3.95 15.72
N GLN A 131 -6.07 -3.91 14.47
CA GLN A 131 -7.50 -4.02 14.18
C GLN A 131 -8.09 -5.38 14.56
N ILE A 132 -7.40 -6.48 14.23
CA ILE A 132 -7.84 -7.83 14.62
C ILE A 132 -7.89 -7.94 16.15
N LYS A 133 -6.83 -7.51 16.84
CA LYS A 133 -6.74 -7.61 18.30
C LYS A 133 -7.81 -6.80 19.01
N ARG A 134 -8.23 -5.67 18.43
CA ARG A 134 -9.31 -4.84 18.95
C ARG A 134 -10.65 -5.56 18.95
N ILE A 135 -10.99 -6.29 17.86
CA ILE A 135 -12.30 -6.92 17.70
C ILE A 135 -12.33 -8.36 18.17
N ARG A 136 -11.19 -9.06 18.10
CA ARG A 136 -11.05 -10.48 18.47
C ARG A 136 -9.72 -10.71 19.21
N PRO A 137 -9.64 -10.33 20.50
CA PRO A 137 -8.41 -10.48 21.30
C PRO A 137 -7.95 -11.94 21.46
N ASP A 138 -8.87 -12.89 21.35
CA ASP A 138 -8.62 -14.34 21.44
C ASP A 138 -7.83 -14.90 20.24
N ILE A 139 -7.88 -14.24 19.07
CA ILE A 139 -7.20 -14.71 17.87
C ILE A 139 -5.68 -14.58 18.05
N LYS A 140 -4.96 -15.69 17.80
CA LYS A 140 -3.49 -15.69 17.72
C LYS A 140 -3.04 -15.17 16.37
N ILE A 141 -2.15 -14.18 16.36
CA ILE A 141 -1.59 -13.64 15.12
C ILE A 141 -0.18 -14.18 14.92
N LEU A 142 0.05 -14.78 13.76
CA LEU A 142 1.34 -15.32 13.35
C LEU A 142 1.94 -14.45 12.25
N PRO A 143 3.21 -14.04 12.36
CA PRO A 143 3.87 -13.32 11.28
C PRO A 143 4.04 -14.21 10.06
N ILE A 144 3.59 -13.73 8.90
CA ILE A 144 3.78 -14.42 7.61
C ILE A 144 4.40 -13.50 6.59
N ARG A 145 5.29 -14.03 5.77
CA ARG A 145 5.97 -13.34 4.68
C ARG A 145 5.86 -14.12 3.37
N GLY A 146 6.41 -13.54 2.33
CA GLY A 146 6.37 -14.09 0.98
C GLY A 146 5.35 -13.39 0.08
N ASN A 147 5.30 -13.81 -1.17
CA ASN A 147 4.32 -13.35 -2.15
C ASN A 147 2.92 -13.90 -1.83
N ILE A 148 1.94 -13.54 -2.62
CA ILE A 148 0.54 -13.94 -2.41
C ILE A 148 0.42 -15.47 -2.37
N ASN A 149 1.01 -16.18 -3.34
CA ASN A 149 0.91 -17.65 -3.42
C ASN A 149 1.51 -18.33 -2.19
N THR A 150 2.71 -17.91 -1.76
CA THR A 150 3.34 -18.42 -0.53
C THR A 150 2.44 -18.26 0.70
N ARG A 151 1.70 -17.15 0.79
CA ARG A 151 0.77 -16.90 1.91
C ARG A 151 -0.50 -17.74 1.79
N LEU A 152 -1.01 -17.97 0.58
CA LEU A 152 -2.14 -18.86 0.33
C LEU A 152 -1.80 -20.30 0.71
N ASP A 153 -0.59 -20.76 0.38
CA ASP A 153 -0.12 -22.09 0.74
C ASP A 153 -0.13 -22.32 2.26
N LYS A 154 0.12 -21.29 3.08
CA LYS A 154 0.05 -21.40 4.54
C LYS A 154 -1.37 -21.72 5.06
N VAL A 155 -2.41 -21.20 4.40
CA VAL A 155 -3.81 -21.57 4.73
C VAL A 155 -4.09 -22.97 4.23
N LYS A 156 -3.70 -23.30 3.01
CA LYS A 156 -3.89 -24.62 2.40
C LYS A 156 -3.21 -25.72 3.21
N ASN A 157 -2.00 -25.46 3.67
CA ASN A 157 -1.21 -26.39 4.51
C ASN A 157 -1.63 -26.39 5.99
N LYS A 158 -2.68 -25.63 6.35
CA LYS A 158 -3.22 -25.54 7.72
C LYS A 158 -2.22 -24.97 8.75
N GLU A 159 -1.19 -24.23 8.30
CA GLU A 159 -0.26 -23.55 9.20
C GLU A 159 -0.94 -22.37 9.93
N VAL A 160 -1.93 -21.74 9.30
CA VAL A 160 -2.81 -20.72 9.87
C VAL A 160 -4.27 -21.01 9.50
N THR A 161 -5.22 -20.61 10.35
CA THR A 161 -6.66 -20.76 10.06
C THR A 161 -7.10 -19.83 8.94
N ALA A 162 -6.53 -18.61 8.89
CA ALA A 162 -6.86 -17.59 7.92
C ALA A 162 -5.68 -16.63 7.65
N ILE A 163 -5.79 -15.88 6.55
CA ILE A 163 -4.90 -14.77 6.23
C ILE A 163 -5.72 -13.56 5.79
N ILE A 164 -5.13 -12.37 5.91
CA ILE A 164 -5.69 -11.14 5.35
C ILE A 164 -4.78 -10.64 4.23
N LEU A 165 -5.36 -10.44 3.05
CA LEU A 165 -4.67 -9.90 1.87
C LEU A 165 -5.39 -8.66 1.35
N ALA A 166 -4.69 -7.85 0.52
CA ALA A 166 -5.32 -6.76 -0.21
C ALA A 166 -6.05 -7.30 -1.45
N LEU A 167 -7.31 -6.96 -1.62
CA LEU A 167 -8.15 -7.39 -2.75
C LEU A 167 -7.52 -7.03 -4.10
N ALA A 168 -6.92 -5.85 -4.22
CA ALA A 168 -6.21 -5.44 -5.44
C ALA A 168 -5.17 -6.45 -5.90
N GLY A 169 -4.48 -7.15 -5.00
CA GLY A 169 -3.48 -8.15 -5.35
C GLY A 169 -4.10 -9.41 -5.96
N ILE A 170 -5.22 -9.86 -5.42
CA ILE A 170 -5.98 -11.03 -5.91
C ILE A 170 -6.57 -10.73 -7.30
N ASN A 171 -7.22 -9.58 -7.44
CA ASN A 171 -7.83 -9.16 -8.71
C ASN A 171 -6.78 -9.02 -9.83
N ARG A 172 -5.64 -8.40 -9.53
CA ARG A 172 -4.56 -8.18 -10.49
C ARG A 172 -3.92 -9.47 -10.98
N LEU A 173 -3.75 -10.43 -10.08
CA LEU A 173 -3.19 -11.74 -10.43
C LEU A 173 -4.26 -12.75 -10.91
N LYS A 174 -5.53 -12.34 -10.94
CA LYS A 174 -6.67 -13.19 -11.33
C LYS A 174 -6.69 -14.51 -10.57
N ILE A 175 -6.44 -14.46 -9.25
CA ILE A 175 -6.41 -15.64 -8.41
C ILE A 175 -7.85 -16.03 -8.06
N GLU A 176 -8.27 -17.21 -8.48
CA GLU A 176 -9.58 -17.77 -8.18
C GLU A 176 -9.51 -18.54 -6.85
N ILE A 177 -9.98 -17.92 -5.79
CA ILE A 177 -10.05 -18.50 -4.45
C ILE A 177 -11.24 -17.90 -3.70
N PRO A 178 -11.97 -18.68 -2.88
CA PRO A 178 -12.99 -18.13 -2.01
C PRO A 178 -12.40 -17.12 -1.02
N TYR A 179 -13.02 -15.93 -0.92
CA TYR A 179 -12.67 -14.90 0.05
C TYR A 179 -13.89 -14.12 0.51
N SER A 180 -13.76 -13.42 1.61
CA SER A 180 -14.75 -12.44 2.08
C SER A 180 -14.12 -11.07 2.14
N ILE A 181 -14.79 -10.06 1.61
CA ILE A 181 -14.37 -8.66 1.73
C ILE A 181 -14.63 -8.23 3.17
N LEU A 182 -13.61 -7.68 3.82
CA LEU A 182 -13.72 -7.11 5.16
C LEU A 182 -14.23 -5.67 5.07
N ASP A 183 -15.21 -5.34 5.90
CA ASP A 183 -15.64 -3.95 6.02
C ASP A 183 -14.59 -3.10 6.78
N TYR A 184 -14.79 -1.78 6.77
CA TYR A 184 -13.80 -0.87 7.36
C TYR A 184 -13.86 -0.82 8.90
N GLU A 185 -14.89 -1.40 9.51
CA GLU A 185 -14.93 -1.61 10.96
C GLU A 185 -14.12 -2.84 11.37
N GLU A 186 -14.04 -3.84 10.50
CA GLU A 186 -13.22 -5.02 10.74
C GLU A 186 -11.75 -4.76 10.39
N CYS A 187 -11.48 -4.21 9.20
CA CYS A 187 -10.12 -3.98 8.74
C CYS A 187 -10.03 -2.86 7.70
N MET A 188 -9.94 -1.62 8.15
CA MET A 188 -9.73 -0.46 7.29
C MET A 188 -8.37 -0.57 6.57
N PRO A 189 -8.31 -0.23 5.26
CA PRO A 189 -7.11 -0.36 4.42
C PRO A 189 -5.90 0.45 4.90
N ALA A 190 -4.72 0.08 4.41
CA ALA A 190 -3.54 0.94 4.51
C ALA A 190 -3.68 2.15 3.58
N ALA A 191 -3.07 3.26 3.95
CA ALA A 191 -2.95 4.41 3.06
C ALA A 191 -2.37 3.97 1.71
N SER A 192 -2.97 4.46 0.63
CA SER A 192 -2.57 4.18 -0.75
C SER A 192 -2.74 2.71 -1.19
N GLN A 193 -3.45 1.89 -0.44
CA GLN A 193 -3.74 0.53 -0.88
C GLN A 193 -4.58 0.54 -2.16
N GLY A 194 -4.18 -0.30 -3.12
CA GLY A 194 -4.79 -0.33 -4.46
C GLY A 194 -4.19 0.65 -5.46
N ILE A 195 -3.38 1.63 -5.05
CA ILE A 195 -2.76 2.62 -5.94
C ILE A 195 -1.40 2.13 -6.44
N ILE A 196 -1.14 2.38 -7.73
CA ILE A 196 0.16 2.19 -8.37
C ILE A 196 0.82 3.56 -8.48
N GLY A 197 2.01 3.70 -7.91
CA GLY A 197 2.83 4.89 -8.00
C GLY A 197 3.98 4.72 -9.00
N ILE A 198 4.30 5.80 -9.70
CA ILE A 198 5.42 5.86 -10.64
C ILE A 198 6.39 6.92 -10.14
N THR A 199 7.62 6.50 -9.79
CA THR A 199 8.69 7.41 -9.41
C THR A 199 9.62 7.65 -10.60
N TYR A 200 10.13 8.86 -10.71
CA TYR A 200 11.11 9.27 -11.74
C TYR A 200 11.92 10.48 -11.26
N LEU A 201 13.09 10.71 -11.86
CA LEU A 201 13.91 11.87 -11.54
C LEU A 201 13.22 13.18 -11.97
N LYS A 202 13.19 14.20 -11.13
CA LYS A 202 12.71 15.56 -11.46
C LYS A 202 13.43 16.15 -12.66
N SER A 203 14.70 15.82 -12.83
CA SER A 203 15.52 16.27 -13.97
C SER A 203 15.16 15.59 -15.30
N ASN A 204 14.34 14.51 -15.27
CA ASN A 204 13.91 13.82 -16.50
C ASN A 204 12.64 14.47 -17.06
N ILE A 205 12.79 15.63 -17.70
CA ILE A 205 11.69 16.43 -18.28
C ILE A 205 10.91 15.64 -19.33
N LYS A 206 11.58 14.75 -20.09
CA LYS A 206 10.92 13.91 -21.08
C LYS A 206 9.87 13.00 -20.42
N VAL A 207 10.24 12.27 -19.36
CA VAL A 207 9.33 11.40 -18.59
C VAL A 207 8.22 12.23 -17.95
N GLN A 208 8.56 13.36 -17.34
CA GLN A 208 7.58 14.27 -16.75
C GLN A 208 6.51 14.71 -17.77
N THR A 209 6.92 15.12 -18.96
CA THR A 209 6.01 15.55 -20.03
C THR A 209 5.11 14.41 -20.52
N ILE A 210 5.63 13.18 -20.59
CA ILE A 210 4.83 12.01 -20.98
C ILE A 210 3.80 11.71 -19.89
N LEU A 211 4.24 11.58 -18.63
CA LEU A 211 3.37 11.19 -17.51
C LEU A 211 2.30 12.24 -17.21
N SER A 212 2.61 13.54 -17.37
CA SER A 212 1.62 14.61 -17.12
C SER A 212 0.38 14.53 -18.00
N LYS A 213 0.50 13.97 -19.21
CA LYS A 213 -0.63 13.76 -20.13
C LYS A 213 -1.49 12.53 -19.79
N LEU A 214 -0.99 11.65 -18.92
CA LEU A 214 -1.61 10.38 -18.59
C LEU A 214 -2.18 10.34 -17.16
N ILE A 215 -2.09 11.42 -16.40
CA ILE A 215 -2.49 11.46 -15.00
C ILE A 215 -3.96 11.03 -14.84
N ASN A 216 -4.18 10.05 -13.95
CA ASN A 216 -5.50 9.76 -13.43
C ASN A 216 -5.76 10.67 -12.23
N ILE A 217 -6.52 11.72 -12.45
CA ILE A 217 -6.69 12.82 -11.49
C ILE A 217 -7.33 12.34 -10.17
N ASN A 218 -8.32 11.45 -10.22
CA ASN A 218 -8.97 10.92 -9.02
C ASN A 218 -7.99 10.11 -8.17
N THR A 219 -7.18 9.26 -8.80
CA THR A 219 -6.14 8.49 -8.10
C THR A 219 -5.09 9.42 -7.50
N GLN A 220 -4.74 10.50 -8.20
CA GLN A 220 -3.80 11.51 -7.70
C GLN A 220 -4.34 12.20 -6.44
N TYR A 221 -5.59 12.66 -6.44
CA TYR A 221 -6.20 13.29 -5.26
C TYR A 221 -6.26 12.32 -4.07
N GLN A 222 -6.67 11.08 -4.30
CA GLN A 222 -6.68 10.04 -3.26
C GLN A 222 -5.29 9.78 -2.69
N ALA A 223 -4.28 9.63 -3.55
CA ALA A 223 -2.90 9.39 -3.15
C ALA A 223 -2.33 10.55 -2.32
N ILE A 224 -2.52 11.78 -2.79
CA ILE A 224 -2.01 13.00 -2.13
C ILE A 224 -2.69 13.16 -0.76
N GLY A 225 -4.01 13.04 -0.70
CA GLY A 225 -4.76 13.21 0.56
C GLY A 225 -4.41 12.17 1.61
N GLU A 226 -4.37 10.88 1.23
CA GLU A 226 -4.02 9.81 2.17
C GLU A 226 -2.56 9.90 2.66
N ARG A 227 -1.62 10.24 1.77
CA ARG A 227 -0.21 10.44 2.14
C ARG A 227 0.00 11.69 2.98
N ALA A 228 -0.81 12.75 2.79
CA ALA A 228 -0.75 13.95 3.63
C ALA A 228 -1.08 13.64 5.10
N VAL A 229 -2.05 12.76 5.37
CA VAL A 229 -2.33 12.27 6.74
C VAL A 229 -1.07 11.60 7.34
N LEU A 230 -0.47 10.65 6.59
CA LEU A 230 0.73 9.95 7.06
C LEU A 230 1.92 10.89 7.28
N ASN A 231 2.13 11.87 6.38
CA ASN A 231 3.23 12.83 6.49
C ASN A 231 3.15 13.64 7.79
N VAL A 232 1.95 14.14 8.13
CA VAL A 232 1.74 14.93 9.36
C VAL A 232 2.03 14.10 10.61
N ILE A 233 1.60 12.84 10.64
CA ILE A 233 1.77 11.94 11.78
C ILE A 233 3.18 11.31 11.83
N ASN A 234 3.97 11.49 10.76
CA ASN A 234 5.23 10.77 10.52
C ASN A 234 5.07 9.25 10.56
N GLY A 235 3.92 8.77 10.03
CA GLY A 235 3.58 7.37 9.95
C GLY A 235 4.21 6.66 8.75
N ASP A 236 4.41 5.36 8.88
CA ASP A 236 4.97 4.50 7.84
C ASP A 236 4.29 3.13 7.79
N CYS A 237 4.83 2.20 7.00
CA CYS A 237 4.31 0.84 6.87
C CYS A 237 4.45 -0.02 8.14
N HIS A 238 5.22 0.43 9.12
CA HIS A 238 5.41 -0.24 10.43
C HIS A 238 4.47 0.32 11.51
N SER A 239 3.72 1.34 11.19
CA SER A 239 2.77 1.99 12.12
C SER A 239 1.38 1.35 12.01
N PRO A 240 0.64 1.21 13.14
CA PRO A 240 -0.73 0.70 13.14
C PRO A 240 -1.73 1.80 12.71
N ILE A 241 -1.54 2.31 11.50
CA ILE A 241 -2.33 3.40 10.89
C ILE A 241 -3.09 2.87 9.69
N ALA A 242 -4.38 3.15 9.63
CA ALA A 242 -5.25 2.91 8.50
C ALA A 242 -5.73 4.24 7.93
N VAL A 243 -5.64 4.40 6.60
CA VAL A 243 -6.19 5.59 5.91
C VAL A 243 -6.78 5.13 4.60
N THR A 244 -7.95 5.63 4.28
CA THR A 244 -8.58 5.41 2.97
C THR A 244 -9.38 6.63 2.54
N SER A 245 -9.62 6.74 1.25
CA SER A 245 -10.42 7.81 0.67
C SER A 245 -11.36 7.30 -0.40
N SER A 246 -12.47 7.99 -0.56
CA SER A 246 -13.41 7.81 -1.66
C SER A 246 -13.70 9.15 -2.33
N ILE A 247 -13.97 9.10 -3.64
CA ILE A 247 -14.37 10.29 -4.41
C ILE A 247 -15.75 10.00 -5.01
N ILE A 248 -16.69 10.90 -4.71
CA ILE A 248 -18.04 10.89 -5.30
C ILE A 248 -18.26 12.29 -5.88
N SER A 249 -18.54 12.36 -7.18
CA SER A 249 -18.60 13.60 -7.93
C SER A 249 -17.28 14.40 -7.79
N ASN A 250 -17.32 15.62 -7.28
CA ASN A 250 -16.12 16.45 -7.04
C ASN A 250 -15.81 16.57 -5.54
N ARG A 251 -16.14 15.57 -4.74
CA ARG A 251 -15.86 15.56 -3.29
C ARG A 251 -15.06 14.35 -2.91
N ILE A 252 -14.02 14.59 -2.12
CA ILE A 252 -13.19 13.54 -1.51
C ILE A 252 -13.54 13.42 -0.03
N SER A 253 -13.83 12.19 0.41
CA SER A 253 -13.90 11.84 1.83
C SER A 253 -12.66 11.07 2.21
N ILE A 254 -11.96 11.49 3.27
CA ILE A 254 -10.78 10.81 3.80
C ILE A 254 -11.10 10.35 5.22
N SER A 255 -10.89 9.07 5.48
CA SER A 255 -11.04 8.45 6.80
C SER A 255 -9.69 7.91 7.26
N ALA A 256 -9.35 8.16 8.53
CA ALA A 256 -8.13 7.69 9.14
C ALA A 256 -8.40 7.12 10.53
N LYS A 257 -7.82 5.95 10.84
CA LYS A 257 -7.85 5.31 12.16
C LYS A 257 -6.40 5.06 12.61
N ILE A 258 -6.08 5.43 13.84
CA ILE A 258 -4.78 5.17 14.48
C ILE A 258 -5.02 4.30 15.68
N PHE A 259 -4.24 3.25 15.81
CA PHE A 259 -4.35 2.28 16.88
C PHE A 259 -3.09 2.28 17.75
N SER A 260 -3.23 1.91 19.02
CA SER A 260 -2.07 1.45 19.79
C SER A 260 -1.54 0.13 19.19
N PHE A 261 -0.26 -0.17 19.40
CA PHE A 261 0.35 -1.40 18.84
C PHE A 261 -0.33 -2.69 19.33
N ASP A 262 -0.89 -2.67 20.55
CA ASP A 262 -1.65 -3.80 21.11
C ASP A 262 -3.13 -3.85 20.65
N GLY A 263 -3.59 -2.83 19.94
CA GLY A 263 -4.95 -2.71 19.42
C GLY A 263 -6.02 -2.29 20.47
N LYS A 264 -5.66 -2.03 21.73
CA LYS A 264 -6.65 -1.68 22.76
C LYS A 264 -7.26 -0.31 22.57
N ASN A 265 -6.45 0.66 22.18
CA ASN A 265 -6.87 2.04 22.01
C ASN A 265 -6.90 2.42 20.53
N MET A 266 -7.84 3.28 20.16
CA MET A 266 -8.00 3.77 18.78
C MET A 266 -8.57 5.18 18.81
N ILE A 267 -8.08 6.00 17.89
CA ILE A 267 -8.69 7.29 17.55
C ILE A 267 -8.98 7.31 16.05
N GLU A 268 -10.02 8.04 15.68
CA GLU A 268 -10.42 8.14 14.28
C GLU A 268 -10.87 9.54 13.91
N GLN A 269 -10.73 9.87 12.63
CA GLN A 269 -11.20 11.10 12.03
C GLN A 269 -11.67 10.83 10.60
N CYS A 270 -12.82 11.39 10.25
CA CYS A 270 -13.32 11.39 8.88
C CYS A 270 -13.73 12.81 8.51
N LYS A 271 -13.31 13.28 7.34
CA LYS A 271 -13.71 14.60 6.80
C LYS A 271 -13.89 14.52 5.30
N THR A 272 -14.68 15.46 4.78
CA THR A 272 -15.00 15.57 3.35
C THR A 272 -14.80 17.00 2.88
N ASP A 273 -14.17 17.16 1.70
CA ASP A 273 -13.98 18.44 1.02
C ASP A 273 -14.05 18.25 -0.51
N ILE A 274 -13.88 19.32 -1.27
CA ILE A 274 -13.68 19.23 -2.72
C ILE A 274 -12.35 18.53 -3.03
N THR A 275 -12.27 17.87 -4.18
CA THR A 275 -11.10 17.05 -4.56
C THR A 275 -9.80 17.84 -4.61
N GLU A 276 -9.84 19.10 -5.05
CA GLU A 276 -8.69 19.99 -5.16
C GLU A 276 -8.04 20.27 -3.81
N ASN A 277 -8.81 20.19 -2.72
CA ASN A 277 -8.34 20.39 -1.34
C ASN A 277 -7.79 19.11 -0.70
N ALA A 278 -7.65 18.00 -1.43
CA ALA A 278 -7.29 16.69 -0.89
C ALA A 278 -6.03 16.72 0.02
N GLU A 279 -4.98 17.44 -0.38
CA GLU A 279 -3.77 17.56 0.42
C GLU A 279 -4.02 18.33 1.73
N MET A 280 -4.72 19.45 1.65
CA MET A 280 -5.04 20.28 2.82
C MET A 280 -5.97 19.53 3.78
N LEU A 281 -6.96 18.82 3.26
CA LEU A 281 -7.86 17.96 4.03
C LEU A 281 -7.09 16.86 4.77
N GLY A 282 -6.15 16.19 4.08
CA GLY A 282 -5.30 15.18 4.70
C GLY A 282 -4.42 15.74 5.81
N LYS A 283 -3.82 16.92 5.61
CA LYS A 283 -3.03 17.64 6.64
C LYS A 283 -3.89 18.01 7.84
N ASP A 284 -5.11 18.50 7.63
CA ASP A 284 -6.03 18.86 8.69
C ASP A 284 -6.46 17.64 9.53
N ILE A 285 -6.78 16.51 8.87
CA ILE A 285 -7.07 15.24 9.55
C ILE A 285 -5.86 14.80 10.39
N GLY A 286 -4.64 14.83 9.83
CA GLY A 286 -3.43 14.45 10.54
C GLY A 286 -3.19 15.31 11.79
N ASN A 287 -3.34 16.64 11.68
CA ASN A 287 -3.19 17.56 12.79
C ASN A 287 -4.24 17.34 13.89
N ASN A 288 -5.49 17.07 13.52
CA ASN A 288 -6.53 16.76 14.49
C ASN A 288 -6.27 15.45 15.22
N LEU A 289 -5.81 14.41 14.52
CA LEU A 289 -5.43 13.15 15.15
C LEU A 289 -4.25 13.32 16.12
N ILE A 290 -3.27 14.19 15.80
CA ILE A 290 -2.20 14.53 16.76
C ILE A 290 -2.77 15.19 18.02
N LYS A 291 -3.69 16.15 17.89
CA LYS A 291 -4.37 16.79 19.03
C LYS A 291 -5.18 15.78 19.86
N MET A 292 -5.69 14.73 19.25
CA MET A 292 -6.41 13.63 19.92
C MET A 292 -5.49 12.59 20.58
N GLY A 293 -4.15 12.76 20.49
CA GLY A 293 -3.19 11.86 21.13
C GLY A 293 -2.60 10.80 20.21
N ALA A 294 -2.61 10.98 18.88
CA ALA A 294 -2.05 10.01 17.92
C ALA A 294 -0.61 9.61 18.24
N LEU A 295 0.22 10.59 18.60
CA LEU A 295 1.64 10.33 18.88
C LEU A 295 1.84 9.49 20.15
N GLU A 296 0.92 9.56 21.10
CA GLU A 296 0.95 8.73 22.31
C GLU A 296 0.61 7.27 21.99
N LEU A 297 -0.37 7.05 21.10
CA LEU A 297 -0.76 5.70 20.67
C LEU A 297 0.34 4.99 19.86
N LEU A 298 1.18 5.77 19.18
CA LEU A 298 2.27 5.26 18.34
C LEU A 298 3.61 5.09 19.07
N LYS A 299 3.66 5.35 20.38
CA LYS A 299 4.80 5.00 21.23
C LYS A 299 4.78 3.49 21.51
N LEU A 300 5.93 2.85 21.34
CA LEU A 300 6.16 1.43 21.66
C LEU A 300 6.35 1.22 23.15
#